data_7347d709cc62b98cfcdff8ed9c211ff3
#
_entry.id   7347d709cc62b98cfcdff8ed9c211ff3
#
_cell.length_a   1.000
_cell.length_b   1.000
_cell.length_c   1.000
_cell.angle_alpha   90.00
_cell.angle_beta   90.00
_cell.angle_gamma   90.00
#
_symmetry.space_group_name_H-M   'P 1'
#
loop_
_entity.id
_entity.type
_entity.pdbx_description
1 polymer ?
#
loop_
_entity_poly.entity_id
_entity_poly.type
_entity_poly.pdbx_seq_one_letter_code
_entity_poly.pdbx_strand_id
1 'polypeptide(L)'
;IKGYILDLRNNPGGLLSQAVKITDLFLENGEIVSTKGRKNSENRKFFANKGDLINGMTLVVLINYGSASASEIVAGALKDHKRAILIGENSYGKGSVQSIIPLKNKGAIRLTISKYYLPSGSSISKIGVAPDILVNEDSDNFAINTETDNQLNFAVKLITG
;
A
#
# COMPACT_ATOMS: atom_id res chain seq x y z
N ILE A 1 -10.44 5.98 -21.82
CA ILE A 1 -10.15 5.54 -20.44
C ILE A 1 -10.75 6.56 -19.48
N LYS A 2 -11.60 6.11 -18.53
CA LYS A 2 -12.24 6.99 -17.53
C LYS A 2 -11.46 7.02 -16.20
N GLY A 3 -10.61 6.05 -15.95
CA GLY A 3 -9.80 5.94 -14.74
C GLY A 3 -9.07 4.61 -14.66
N TYR A 4 -8.40 4.38 -13.55
CA TYR A 4 -7.56 3.21 -13.31
C TYR A 4 -7.93 2.56 -11.98
N ILE A 5 -7.79 1.23 -11.92
CA ILE A 5 -7.94 0.43 -10.71
C ILE A 5 -6.61 -0.27 -10.46
N LEU A 6 -6.02 -0.04 -9.29
CA LEU A 6 -4.85 -0.76 -8.80
C LEU A 6 -5.33 -1.79 -7.77
N ASP A 7 -5.32 -3.06 -8.13
CA ASP A 7 -5.72 -4.14 -7.23
C ASP A 7 -4.54 -4.64 -6.41
N LEU A 8 -4.59 -4.38 -5.11
CA LEU A 8 -3.60 -4.82 -4.12
C LEU A 8 -4.18 -5.90 -3.17
N ARG A 9 -5.37 -6.40 -3.43
CA ARG A 9 -5.96 -7.48 -2.63
C ARG A 9 -5.09 -8.73 -2.70
N ASN A 10 -4.94 -9.41 -1.56
CA ASN A 10 -4.09 -10.60 -1.40
C ASN A 10 -2.62 -10.40 -1.82
N ASN A 11 -2.15 -9.16 -1.90
CA ASN A 11 -0.76 -8.85 -2.18
C ASN A 11 0.00 -8.65 -0.84
N PRO A 12 0.84 -9.61 -0.41
CA PRO A 12 1.54 -9.53 0.87
C PRO A 12 2.71 -8.51 0.87
N GLY A 13 2.86 -7.78 -0.23
CA GLY A 13 3.90 -6.79 -0.42
C GLY A 13 5.15 -7.34 -1.09
N GLY A 14 6.29 -6.74 -0.76
CA GLY A 14 7.58 -7.06 -1.38
C GLY A 14 8.64 -6.06 -0.94
N LEU A 15 9.46 -5.62 -1.89
CA LEU A 15 10.57 -4.71 -1.60
C LEU A 15 10.06 -3.27 -1.39
N LEU A 16 10.59 -2.60 -0.36
CA LEU A 16 10.34 -1.17 -0.11
C LEU A 16 10.65 -0.31 -1.34
N SER A 17 11.76 -0.60 -2.01
CA SER A 17 12.17 0.15 -3.22
C SER A 17 11.16 0.05 -4.36
N GLN A 18 10.43 -1.07 -4.46
CA GLN A 18 9.38 -1.23 -5.47
C GLN A 18 8.10 -0.50 -5.05
N ALA A 19 7.73 -0.53 -3.76
CA ALA A 19 6.62 0.27 -3.25
C ALA A 19 6.83 1.76 -3.54
N VAL A 20 8.04 2.28 -3.26
CA VAL A 20 8.40 3.68 -3.57
C VAL A 20 8.24 3.97 -5.06
N LYS A 21 8.79 3.12 -5.95
CA LYS A 21 8.69 3.32 -7.40
C LYS A 21 7.25 3.28 -7.92
N ILE A 22 6.44 2.33 -7.43
CA ILE A 22 5.03 2.23 -7.85
C ILE A 22 4.23 3.44 -7.38
N THR A 23 4.43 3.87 -6.14
CA THR A 23 3.76 5.07 -5.62
C THR A 23 4.17 6.33 -6.37
N ASP A 24 5.47 6.45 -6.69
CA ASP A 24 6.06 7.55 -7.45
C ASP A 24 5.40 7.75 -8.82
N LEU A 25 4.95 6.66 -9.48
CA LEU A 25 4.24 6.75 -10.77
C LEU A 25 2.94 7.58 -10.73
N PHE A 26 2.36 7.75 -9.56
CA PHE A 26 1.05 8.40 -9.40
C PHE A 26 1.11 9.72 -8.62
N LEU A 27 2.29 10.15 -8.18
CA LEU A 27 2.47 11.38 -7.38
C LEU A 27 3.34 12.40 -8.10
N GLU A 28 2.95 13.66 -8.04
CA GLU A 28 3.77 14.79 -8.54
C GLU A 28 4.90 15.18 -7.59
N ASN A 29 4.73 14.96 -6.29
CA ASN A 29 5.68 15.30 -5.23
C ASN A 29 5.24 14.76 -3.88
N GLY A 30 6.04 14.99 -2.86
CA GLY A 30 5.73 14.70 -1.46
C GLY A 30 6.41 13.45 -0.92
N GLU A 31 6.31 13.25 0.39
CA GLU A 31 6.84 12.08 1.07
C GLU A 31 5.96 10.86 0.74
N ILE A 32 6.59 9.74 0.38
CA ILE A 32 5.90 8.46 0.14
C ILE A 32 5.83 7.66 1.43
N VAL A 33 6.98 7.52 2.09
CA VAL A 33 7.11 6.73 3.31
C VAL A 33 8.36 7.15 4.07
N SER A 34 8.30 7.08 5.38
CA SER A 34 9.50 7.17 6.22
C SER A 34 9.72 5.91 7.05
N THR A 35 10.97 5.65 7.41
CA THR A 35 11.35 4.59 8.34
C THR A 35 11.96 5.22 9.56
N LYS A 36 11.57 4.74 10.75
CA LYS A 36 12.19 5.16 12.01
C LYS A 36 12.70 3.92 12.74
N GLY A 37 14.00 3.89 12.98
CA GLY A 37 14.69 2.84 13.71
C GLY A 37 14.97 3.22 15.16
N ARG A 38 15.70 2.35 15.84
CA ARG A 38 16.14 2.59 17.22
C ARG A 38 17.18 3.71 17.30
N LYS A 39 18.01 3.86 16.25
CA LYS A 39 19.01 4.92 16.12
C LYS A 39 18.57 5.91 15.06
N ASN A 40 18.82 7.20 15.27
CA ASN A 40 18.48 8.23 14.30
C ASN A 40 19.15 8.03 12.92
N SER A 41 20.32 7.38 12.89
CA SER A 41 21.02 7.02 11.65
C SER A 41 20.28 5.99 10.78
N GLU A 42 19.26 5.33 11.32
CA GLU A 42 18.41 4.34 10.64
C GLU A 42 17.15 4.99 10.04
N ASN A 43 16.91 6.26 10.37
CA ASN A 43 15.77 6.99 9.85
C ASN A 43 16.00 7.37 8.39
N ARG A 44 15.03 7.05 7.54
CA ARG A 44 15.04 7.39 6.12
C ARG A 44 13.69 7.93 5.70
N LYS A 45 13.71 8.82 4.71
CA LYS A 45 12.52 9.35 4.05
C LYS A 45 12.65 9.12 2.56
N PHE A 46 11.54 8.76 1.94
CA PHE A 46 11.44 8.53 0.51
C PHE A 46 10.39 9.48 -0.05
N PHE A 47 10.74 10.17 -1.13
CA PHE A 47 9.91 11.19 -1.75
C PHE A 47 9.59 10.82 -3.19
N ALA A 48 8.45 11.31 -3.67
CA ALA A 48 8.09 11.23 -5.07
C ALA A 48 8.88 12.23 -5.90
N ASN A 49 9.18 11.83 -7.13
CA ASN A 49 9.70 12.70 -8.18
C ASN A 49 8.53 13.31 -8.96
N LYS A 50 8.82 14.35 -9.75
CA LYS A 50 7.78 14.98 -10.56
C LYS A 50 7.32 14.05 -11.69
N GLY A 51 6.02 13.85 -11.80
CA GLY A 51 5.36 13.19 -12.92
C GLY A 51 4.33 12.15 -12.51
N ASP A 52 3.04 12.49 -12.64
CA ASP A 52 1.93 11.55 -12.51
C ASP A 52 1.67 10.88 -13.86
N LEU A 53 1.95 9.56 -13.96
CA LEU A 53 1.83 8.77 -15.19
C LEU A 53 0.42 8.83 -15.81
N ILE A 54 -0.60 8.99 -15.00
CA ILE A 54 -2.01 9.02 -15.45
C ILE A 54 -2.60 10.43 -15.44
N ASN A 55 -1.74 11.46 -15.32
CA ASN A 55 -2.11 12.88 -15.49
C ASN A 55 -3.35 13.29 -14.67
N GLY A 56 -3.43 12.91 -13.41
CA GLY A 56 -4.54 13.24 -12.51
C GLY A 56 -5.85 12.48 -12.76
N MET A 57 -5.88 11.52 -13.66
CA MET A 57 -7.07 10.69 -13.87
C MET A 57 -7.45 9.94 -12.59
N THR A 58 -8.74 9.60 -12.47
CA THR A 58 -9.26 8.87 -11.31
C THR A 58 -8.49 7.57 -11.09
N LEU A 59 -8.03 7.38 -9.86
CA LEU A 59 -7.36 6.17 -9.42
C LEU A 59 -8.12 5.58 -8.22
N VAL A 60 -8.49 4.32 -8.33
CA VAL A 60 -9.05 3.51 -7.24
C VAL A 60 -8.04 2.45 -6.85
N VAL A 61 -7.88 2.21 -5.56
CA VAL A 61 -7.02 1.13 -5.04
C VAL A 61 -7.88 0.16 -4.26
N LEU A 62 -7.85 -1.12 -4.65
CA LEU A 62 -8.52 -2.19 -3.92
C LEU A 62 -7.58 -2.81 -2.90
N ILE A 63 -8.03 -2.93 -1.66
CA ILE A 63 -7.30 -3.54 -0.55
C ILE A 63 -8.18 -4.51 0.24
N ASN A 64 -7.56 -5.49 0.86
CA ASN A 64 -8.18 -6.39 1.83
C ASN A 64 -7.18 -6.83 2.89
N TYR A 65 -7.57 -7.71 3.79
CA TYR A 65 -6.70 -8.23 4.85
C TYR A 65 -5.42 -8.94 4.32
N GLY A 66 -5.42 -9.43 3.08
CA GLY A 66 -4.24 -9.99 2.42
C GLY A 66 -3.24 -8.94 1.91
N SER A 67 -3.62 -7.66 1.89
CA SER A 67 -2.74 -6.55 1.53
C SER A 67 -1.81 -6.22 2.70
N ALA A 68 -0.49 -6.37 2.52
CA ALA A 68 0.47 -6.20 3.61
C ALA A 68 1.77 -5.50 3.18
N SER A 69 2.49 -4.90 4.15
CA SER A 69 3.86 -4.39 3.98
C SER A 69 3.97 -3.35 2.83
N ALA A 70 4.68 -3.68 1.74
CA ALA A 70 4.87 -2.79 0.58
C ALA A 70 3.54 -2.33 -0.03
N SER A 71 2.52 -3.20 -0.08
CA SER A 71 1.18 -2.85 -0.57
C SER A 71 0.51 -1.81 0.33
N GLU A 72 0.72 -1.89 1.63
CA GLU A 72 0.20 -0.90 2.58
C GLU A 72 0.90 0.45 2.45
N ILE A 73 2.18 0.45 2.09
CA ILE A 73 2.91 1.70 1.80
C ILE A 73 2.30 2.37 0.57
N VAL A 74 2.09 1.61 -0.52
CA VAL A 74 1.47 2.15 -1.75
C VAL A 74 0.07 2.71 -1.46
N ALA A 75 -0.80 1.88 -0.88
CA ALA A 75 -2.17 2.27 -0.57
C ALA A 75 -2.23 3.48 0.37
N GLY A 76 -1.51 3.42 1.49
CA GLY A 76 -1.52 4.47 2.51
C GLY A 76 -0.95 5.80 2.01
N ALA A 77 0.14 5.78 1.23
CA ALA A 77 0.70 6.99 0.66
C ALA A 77 -0.25 7.65 -0.35
N LEU A 78 -0.84 6.86 -1.26
CA LEU A 78 -1.81 7.38 -2.23
C LEU A 78 -3.07 7.95 -1.55
N LYS A 79 -3.51 7.32 -0.45
CA LYS A 79 -4.60 7.82 0.39
C LYS A 79 -4.24 9.14 1.06
N ASP A 80 -3.11 9.22 1.75
CA ASP A 80 -2.69 10.41 2.49
C ASP A 80 -2.52 11.63 1.57
N HIS A 81 -2.04 11.41 0.35
CA HIS A 81 -1.97 12.43 -0.70
C HIS A 81 -3.32 12.72 -1.38
N LYS A 82 -4.40 12.03 -1.00
CA LYS A 82 -5.72 12.13 -1.66
C LYS A 82 -5.64 11.87 -3.17
N ARG A 83 -4.66 11.07 -3.58
CA ARG A 83 -4.44 10.74 -5.00
C ARG A 83 -5.32 9.60 -5.47
N ALA A 84 -5.67 8.69 -4.57
CA ALA A 84 -6.55 7.56 -4.87
C ALA A 84 -7.65 7.41 -3.83
N ILE A 85 -8.75 6.77 -4.22
CA ILE A 85 -9.82 6.32 -3.34
C ILE A 85 -9.57 4.84 -3.04
N LEU A 86 -9.44 4.51 -1.76
CA LEU A 86 -9.27 3.13 -1.31
C LEU A 86 -10.62 2.47 -1.07
N ILE A 87 -10.81 1.28 -1.65
CA ILE A 87 -12.05 0.49 -1.53
C ILE A 87 -11.71 -0.92 -1.06
N GLY A 88 -12.60 -1.53 -0.30
CA GLY A 88 -12.49 -2.91 0.16
C GLY A 88 -12.46 -3.01 1.67
N GLU A 89 -11.50 -3.71 2.22
CA GLU A 89 -11.39 -3.99 3.66
C GLU A 89 -10.06 -3.52 4.23
N ASN A 90 -9.96 -3.47 5.56
CA ASN A 90 -8.72 -3.11 6.25
C ASN A 90 -7.57 -4.03 5.82
N SER A 91 -6.39 -3.46 5.62
CA SER A 91 -5.18 -4.21 5.35
C SER A 91 -4.61 -4.89 6.61
N TYR A 92 -3.57 -5.69 6.46
CA TYR A 92 -3.01 -6.55 7.50
C TYR A 92 -2.37 -5.82 8.69
N GLY A 93 -1.65 -4.73 8.44
CA GLY A 93 -0.92 -4.01 9.50
C GLY A 93 0.53 -4.46 9.70
N LYS A 94 1.26 -4.82 8.66
CA LYS A 94 2.69 -5.18 8.72
C LYS A 94 3.57 -3.94 8.52
N GLY A 95 3.68 -3.12 9.55
CA GLY A 95 4.45 -1.87 9.54
C GLY A 95 5.92 -2.00 9.97
N SER A 96 6.55 -3.17 9.85
CA SER A 96 7.92 -3.40 10.31
C SER A 96 8.91 -3.66 9.18
N VAL A 97 10.08 -3.02 9.28
CA VAL A 97 11.25 -3.28 8.42
C VAL A 97 12.08 -4.38 9.04
N GLN A 98 12.34 -5.43 8.29
CA GLN A 98 13.16 -6.55 8.73
C GLN A 98 14.49 -6.58 7.95
N SER A 99 15.58 -6.82 8.66
CA SER A 99 16.89 -7.07 8.08
C SER A 99 17.30 -8.53 8.29
N ILE A 100 17.90 -9.11 7.28
CA ILE A 100 18.51 -10.44 7.36
C ILE A 100 20.01 -10.25 7.55
N ILE A 101 20.52 -10.69 8.69
CA ILE A 101 21.94 -10.58 9.06
C ILE A 101 22.56 -11.95 8.93
N PRO A 102 23.44 -12.18 7.92
CA PRO A 102 24.11 -13.45 7.75
C PRO A 102 25.07 -13.74 8.92
N LEU A 103 25.12 -14.98 9.37
CA LEU A 103 26.04 -15.46 10.38
C LEU A 103 27.21 -16.22 9.77
N LYS A 104 28.34 -16.29 10.46
CA LYS A 104 29.56 -16.95 10.01
C LYS A 104 29.39 -18.45 9.71
N ASN A 105 28.40 -19.10 10.34
CA ASN A 105 28.11 -20.55 10.21
C ASN A 105 27.03 -20.88 9.16
N LYS A 106 26.88 -20.07 8.12
CA LYS A 106 25.87 -20.21 7.05
C LYS A 106 24.41 -20.04 7.48
N GLY A 107 24.15 -19.66 8.74
CA GLY A 107 22.83 -19.25 9.23
C GLY A 107 22.56 -17.77 8.98
N ALA A 108 21.35 -17.30 9.31
CA ALA A 108 21.00 -15.89 9.30
C ALA A 108 20.02 -15.57 10.43
N ILE A 109 20.09 -14.35 10.94
CA ILE A 109 19.12 -13.79 11.90
C ILE A 109 18.24 -12.79 11.18
N ARG A 110 16.93 -12.90 11.37
CA ARG A 110 15.95 -11.92 10.89
C ARG A 110 15.54 -11.03 12.05
N LEU A 111 15.89 -9.75 11.98
CA LEU A 111 15.60 -8.76 13.01
C LEU A 111 14.71 -7.64 12.48
N THR A 112 13.75 -7.22 13.29
CA THR A 112 13.03 -5.96 13.06
C THR A 112 13.93 -4.81 13.50
N ILE A 113 14.27 -3.93 12.54
CA ILE A 113 15.20 -2.82 12.76
C ILE A 113 14.51 -1.46 12.76
N SER A 114 13.36 -1.32 12.09
CA SER A 114 12.63 -0.05 11.96
C SER A 114 11.13 -0.29 11.77
N LYS A 115 10.36 0.79 11.87
CA LYS A 115 8.93 0.81 11.52
C LYS A 115 8.69 1.75 10.35
N TYR A 116 7.67 1.44 9.54
CA TYR A 116 7.16 2.30 8.48
C TYR A 116 6.18 3.32 9.04
N TYR A 117 6.26 4.53 8.49
CA TYR A 117 5.31 5.62 8.74
C TYR A 117 4.86 6.21 7.42
N LEU A 118 3.56 6.41 7.29
CA LEU A 118 2.92 7.06 6.16
C LEU A 118 3.21 8.56 6.14
N PRO A 119 2.93 9.29 5.05
CA PRO A 119 3.11 10.75 4.96
C PRO A 119 2.41 11.52 6.09
N SER A 120 1.24 11.08 6.52
CA SER A 120 0.51 11.61 7.68
C SER A 120 1.24 11.45 9.02
N GLY A 121 2.31 10.68 9.06
CA GLY A 121 2.99 10.28 10.29
C GLY A 121 2.37 9.07 11.00
N SER A 122 1.29 8.52 10.47
CA SER A 122 0.63 7.34 11.02
C SER A 122 1.47 6.09 10.85
N SER A 123 1.47 5.22 11.87
CA SER A 123 2.14 3.91 11.78
C SER A 123 1.20 2.87 11.19
N ILE A 124 1.67 2.10 10.23
CA ILE A 124 0.95 0.96 9.66
C ILE A 124 0.88 -0.21 10.65
N SER A 125 1.84 -0.28 11.59
CA SER A 125 2.06 -1.45 12.45
C SER A 125 0.84 -1.78 13.31
N LYS A 126 0.29 -2.98 13.16
CA LYS A 126 -0.86 -3.55 13.88
C LYS A 126 -2.23 -2.89 13.58
N ILE A 127 -2.24 -1.79 12.84
CA ILE A 127 -3.46 -1.03 12.53
C ILE A 127 -3.89 -1.28 11.07
N GLY A 128 -2.90 -1.39 10.17
CA GLY A 128 -3.14 -1.44 8.74
C GLY A 128 -3.52 -0.10 8.14
N VAL A 129 -4.04 -0.15 6.93
CA VAL A 129 -4.61 0.97 6.19
C VAL A 129 -6.10 0.69 6.04
N ALA A 130 -6.93 1.60 6.55
CA ALA A 130 -8.37 1.52 6.38
C ALA A 130 -8.77 2.01 4.98
N PRO A 131 -9.74 1.38 4.29
CA PRO A 131 -10.29 1.92 3.06
C PRO A 131 -11.03 3.23 3.32
N ASP A 132 -11.25 4.02 2.25
CA ASP A 132 -12.14 5.19 2.30
C ASP A 132 -13.61 4.75 2.20
N ILE A 133 -13.86 3.67 1.43
CA ILE A 133 -15.16 3.06 1.27
C ILE A 133 -15.06 1.58 1.63
N LEU A 134 -15.70 1.21 2.74
CA LEU A 134 -15.75 -0.19 3.16
C LEU A 134 -16.72 -0.96 2.25
N VAL A 135 -16.19 -1.96 1.58
CA VAL A 135 -16.95 -2.91 0.76
C VAL A 135 -16.47 -4.31 1.11
N ASN A 136 -17.27 -5.02 1.90
CA ASN A 136 -16.96 -6.41 2.27
C ASN A 136 -17.22 -7.35 1.08
N GLU A 137 -16.54 -8.48 1.07
CA GLU A 137 -16.89 -9.60 0.19
C GLU A 137 -18.31 -10.05 0.52
N ASP A 138 -19.21 -10.11 -0.48
CA ASP A 138 -20.67 -10.23 -0.22
C ASP A 138 -21.25 -11.62 -0.42
N SER A 139 -20.46 -12.62 -0.81
CA SER A 139 -20.96 -13.98 -1.04
C SER A 139 -19.93 -15.06 -0.76
N ASP A 140 -20.42 -16.27 -0.43
CA ASP A 140 -19.60 -17.48 -0.30
C ASP A 140 -18.94 -17.88 -1.65
N ASN A 141 -19.43 -17.35 -2.76
CA ASN A 141 -18.91 -17.56 -4.10
C ASN A 141 -18.04 -16.39 -4.60
N PHE A 142 -17.64 -15.47 -3.72
CA PHE A 142 -16.77 -14.36 -4.08
C PHE A 142 -15.46 -14.89 -4.68
N ALA A 143 -15.10 -14.36 -5.84
CA ALA A 143 -13.83 -14.64 -6.48
C ALA A 143 -13.29 -13.38 -7.15
N ILE A 144 -12.04 -13.04 -6.84
CA ILE A 144 -11.37 -11.84 -7.38
C ILE A 144 -11.31 -11.91 -8.91
N ASN A 145 -11.60 -10.80 -9.57
CA ASN A 145 -11.61 -10.63 -11.03
C ASN A 145 -12.63 -11.54 -11.77
N THR A 146 -13.75 -11.84 -11.13
CA THR A 146 -14.87 -12.53 -11.75
C THR A 146 -16.14 -11.67 -11.69
N GLU A 147 -17.23 -12.18 -12.26
CA GLU A 147 -18.54 -11.52 -12.21
C GLU A 147 -19.08 -11.39 -10.77
N THR A 148 -18.63 -12.28 -9.86
CA THR A 148 -18.98 -12.26 -8.43
C THR A 148 -18.11 -11.32 -7.59
N ASP A 149 -17.15 -10.60 -8.20
CA ASP A 149 -16.31 -9.64 -7.51
C ASP A 149 -17.05 -8.30 -7.29
N ASN A 150 -17.83 -8.24 -6.21
CA ASN A 150 -18.59 -7.04 -5.85
C ASN A 150 -17.71 -5.82 -5.57
N GLN A 151 -16.50 -6.00 -5.05
CA GLN A 151 -15.55 -4.92 -4.77
C GLN A 151 -15.03 -4.30 -6.08
N LEU A 152 -14.63 -5.13 -7.05
CA LEU A 152 -14.21 -4.66 -8.37
C LEU A 152 -15.37 -3.99 -9.13
N ASN A 153 -16.55 -4.61 -9.11
CA ASN A 153 -17.76 -4.07 -9.74
C ASN A 153 -18.13 -2.70 -9.16
N PHE A 154 -18.01 -2.54 -7.84
CA PHE A 154 -18.21 -1.25 -7.19
C PHE A 154 -17.18 -0.20 -7.65
N ALA A 155 -15.90 -0.57 -7.72
CA ALA A 155 -14.83 0.32 -8.19
C ALA A 155 -15.05 0.76 -9.66
N VAL A 156 -15.42 -0.19 -10.53
CA VAL A 156 -15.75 0.12 -11.94
C VAL A 156 -16.92 1.10 -12.02
N LYS A 157 -17.98 0.85 -11.26
CA LYS A 157 -19.16 1.74 -11.23
C LYS A 157 -18.78 3.14 -10.72
N LEU A 158 -17.94 3.25 -9.71
CA LEU A 158 -17.48 4.54 -9.17
C LEU A 158 -16.70 5.35 -10.23
N ILE A 159 -15.92 4.70 -11.09
CA ILE A 159 -15.13 5.35 -12.14
C ILE A 159 -15.98 5.73 -13.36
N THR A 160 -17.00 4.92 -13.65
CA THR A 160 -17.78 5.06 -14.90
C THR A 160 -19.02 5.95 -14.76
N GLY A 161 -19.53 6.12 -13.54
CA GLY A 161 -20.73 6.93 -13.23
C GLY A 161 -21.99 6.11 -13.33
#